data_6982e2eb29ee67237e2a969ec7b5b4e8
#
_entry.id   6982e2eb29ee67237e2a969ec7b5b4e8
#
_cell.length_a   1.000
_cell.length_b   1.000
_cell.length_c   1.000
_cell.angle_alpha   90.00
_cell.angle_beta   90.00
_cell.angle_gamma   90.00
#
_symmetry.space_group_name_H-M   'P 1'
#
loop_
_entity.id
_entity.type
_entity.pdbx_description
1 polymer ?
#
loop_
_entity_poly.entity_id
_entity_poly.type
_entity_poly.pdbx_seq_one_letter_code
_entity_poly.pdbx_strand_id
1 'polypeptide(L)'
;MDDLKKNEIYEAEVTGFTSEGAGVCRISGRAVFVPRALPGERWRVRIVKVTKTAVYGRGEERLTSSPERVAPACPNFGRCGGCDLMHMSYAAELTMKLERVNEAFRRLGGLELRAERIIGSDSVEGYRNKAVYAVGETGEGPAAGFYRPGSHDVVPAPACLLQSEEASACAGAVVAWMCENGLRAWDGKEGVRHVYTRRARDGAAICCVVVGRRLSPALSLSLTAALRAACPKLVGVVECVNASPGNTVLSGQLRTLWGSGTLLDTLCGSEFELSPRAFYQINPPQAERLYQLALDYALPEPGGTALDLYCGAGTISLCLAKRAARVIGAEIVPEAVENARANAARNGVKNAEFICADAGEAAKELKNRGMTPDVIVVDPPRKGLEAAALEQIASMHPPRLTYVSCDPATLARDLKRLTELGYRAEKAVAVDMFPRTSHVETVVLLSKGEVDSKKIRVEFSLEDMDMSEFQDGATYPQIKEIGRASCRERV
;
A
#
# COMPACT_ATOMS: atom_id res chain seq x y z
N MET A 1 -5.56 -36.69 17.84
CA MET A 1 -5.73 -35.20 17.91
C MET A 1 -7.22 -34.98 17.74
N ASP A 2 -7.87 -34.44 18.78
CA ASP A 2 -9.28 -34.11 18.68
C ASP A 2 -9.50 -33.07 17.57
N ASP A 3 -10.33 -33.41 16.60
CA ASP A 3 -10.65 -32.52 15.49
C ASP A 3 -11.52 -31.38 16.03
N LEU A 4 -11.05 -30.15 15.84
CA LEU A 4 -11.82 -28.95 16.22
C LEU A 4 -13.14 -28.92 15.45
N LYS A 5 -14.26 -28.84 16.17
CA LYS A 5 -15.59 -28.85 15.57
C LYS A 5 -16.19 -27.46 15.54
N LYS A 6 -16.93 -27.17 14.47
CA LYS A 6 -17.70 -25.93 14.35
C LYS A 6 -18.67 -25.77 15.51
N ASN A 7 -18.82 -24.57 16.05
CA ASN A 7 -19.65 -24.14 17.17
C ASN A 7 -19.16 -24.55 18.56
N GLU A 8 -18.14 -25.38 18.70
CA GLU A 8 -17.53 -25.66 20.01
C GLU A 8 -16.72 -24.44 20.51
N ILE A 9 -16.64 -24.29 21.84
CA ILE A 9 -15.96 -23.21 22.52
C ILE A 9 -14.73 -23.76 23.24
N TYR A 10 -13.61 -23.07 23.07
CA TYR A 10 -12.34 -23.42 23.70
C TYR A 10 -11.74 -22.19 24.40
N GLU A 11 -11.06 -22.40 25.50
CA GLU A 11 -10.21 -21.38 26.08
C GLU A 11 -8.84 -21.41 25.43
N ALA A 12 -8.34 -20.24 25.00
CA ALA A 12 -7.05 -20.14 24.36
C ALA A 12 -6.38 -18.80 24.64
N GLU A 13 -5.06 -18.84 24.72
CA GLU A 13 -4.21 -17.66 24.80
C GLU A 13 -3.80 -17.21 23.39
N VAL A 14 -3.84 -15.92 23.16
CA VAL A 14 -3.40 -15.29 21.92
C VAL A 14 -1.88 -15.04 21.99
N THR A 15 -1.14 -15.63 21.06
CA THR A 15 0.32 -15.61 21.06
C THR A 15 0.95 -14.75 19.96
N GLY A 16 0.16 -14.22 19.03
CA GLY A 16 0.66 -13.40 17.92
C GLY A 16 -0.45 -12.84 17.05
N PHE A 17 -0.08 -12.28 15.91
CA PHE A 17 -0.99 -11.70 14.92
C PHE A 17 -0.87 -12.35 13.56
N THR A 18 -1.97 -12.31 12.80
CA THR A 18 -1.93 -12.49 11.34
C THR A 18 -1.44 -11.20 10.65
N SER A 19 -1.14 -11.27 9.36
CA SER A 19 -0.83 -10.10 8.53
C SER A 19 -1.95 -9.04 8.50
N GLU A 20 -3.17 -9.43 8.80
CA GLU A 20 -4.36 -8.57 8.82
C GLU A 20 -4.73 -8.08 10.22
N GLY A 21 -3.91 -8.39 11.25
CA GLY A 21 -4.12 -7.94 12.60
C GLY A 21 -5.11 -8.79 13.42
N ALA A 22 -5.52 -9.96 12.93
CA ALA A 22 -6.27 -10.91 13.76
C ALA A 22 -5.32 -11.63 14.73
N GLY A 23 -5.78 -11.84 15.98
CA GLY A 23 -5.01 -12.62 16.95
C GLY A 23 -4.87 -14.08 16.54
N VAL A 24 -3.74 -14.66 16.84
CA VAL A 24 -3.43 -16.09 16.59
C VAL A 24 -3.32 -16.80 17.92
N CYS A 25 -4.11 -17.84 18.11
CA CYS A 25 -3.97 -18.78 19.22
C CYS A 25 -3.77 -20.21 18.70
N ARG A 26 -3.36 -21.12 19.58
CA ARG A 26 -3.23 -22.55 19.27
C ARG A 26 -4.22 -23.36 20.11
N ILE A 27 -5.04 -24.16 19.43
CA ILE A 27 -5.98 -25.06 20.05
C ILE A 27 -5.77 -26.46 19.44
N SER A 28 -5.51 -27.46 20.25
CA SER A 28 -5.20 -28.84 19.80
C SER A 28 -4.09 -28.88 18.72
N GLY A 29 -3.05 -28.00 18.86
CA GLY A 29 -1.92 -27.91 17.92
C GLY A 29 -2.19 -27.13 16.64
N ARG A 30 -3.45 -26.73 16.36
CA ARG A 30 -3.85 -25.96 15.17
C ARG A 30 -3.87 -24.47 15.46
N ALA A 31 -3.44 -23.66 14.49
CA ALA A 31 -3.59 -22.21 14.54
C ALA A 31 -5.05 -21.81 14.33
N VAL A 32 -5.56 -20.98 15.24
CA VAL A 32 -6.92 -20.42 15.19
C VAL A 32 -6.83 -18.91 15.14
N PHE A 33 -7.46 -18.29 14.15
CA PHE A 33 -7.46 -16.86 13.93
C PHE A 33 -8.70 -16.23 14.56
N VAL A 34 -8.47 -15.29 15.48
CA VAL A 34 -9.53 -14.63 16.26
C VAL A 34 -9.48 -13.13 15.98
N PRO A 35 -10.44 -12.56 15.22
CA PRO A 35 -10.47 -11.13 14.96
C PRO A 35 -10.48 -10.31 16.25
N ARG A 36 -9.70 -9.23 16.26
CA ARG A 36 -9.63 -8.25 17.36
C ARG A 36 -9.13 -8.79 18.71
N ALA A 37 -8.54 -9.97 18.73
CA ALA A 37 -7.84 -10.47 19.92
C ALA A 37 -6.38 -10.03 19.90
N LEU A 38 -5.82 -9.70 21.06
CA LEU A 38 -4.45 -9.19 21.23
C LEU A 38 -3.55 -10.23 21.91
N PRO A 39 -2.26 -10.30 21.59
CA PRO A 39 -1.31 -11.15 22.30
C PRO A 39 -1.31 -10.91 23.80
N GLY A 40 -1.17 -11.98 24.57
CA GLY A 40 -1.26 -11.99 26.02
C GLY A 40 -2.69 -12.04 26.58
N GLU A 41 -3.71 -11.99 25.71
CA GLU A 41 -5.10 -12.16 26.13
C GLU A 41 -5.49 -13.64 26.15
N ARG A 42 -6.34 -14.01 27.10
CA ARG A 42 -7.05 -15.30 27.11
C ARG A 42 -8.51 -15.07 26.74
N TRP A 43 -9.03 -15.92 25.87
CA TRP A 43 -10.39 -15.84 25.37
C TRP A 43 -11.10 -17.18 25.39
N ARG A 44 -12.42 -17.13 25.57
CA ARG A 44 -13.32 -18.20 25.11
C ARG A 44 -13.60 -17.98 23.64
N VAL A 45 -13.12 -18.90 22.81
CA VAL A 45 -13.16 -18.81 21.37
C VAL A 45 -14.12 -19.84 20.81
N ARG A 46 -15.18 -19.38 20.14
CA ARG A 46 -16.08 -20.26 19.39
C ARG A 46 -15.49 -20.51 18.00
N ILE A 47 -15.37 -21.77 17.61
CA ILE A 47 -14.94 -22.14 16.27
C ILE A 47 -16.06 -21.85 15.27
N VAL A 48 -15.81 -20.99 14.28
CA VAL A 48 -16.80 -20.61 13.26
C VAL A 48 -16.58 -21.32 11.93
N LYS A 49 -15.31 -21.62 11.59
CA LYS A 49 -14.96 -22.30 10.33
C LYS A 49 -13.69 -23.10 10.49
N VAL A 50 -13.70 -24.32 10.00
CA VAL A 50 -12.52 -25.20 9.92
C VAL A 50 -12.25 -25.48 8.46
N THR A 51 -11.01 -25.24 8.02
CA THR A 51 -10.50 -25.59 6.68
C THR A 51 -9.29 -26.52 6.80
N LYS A 52 -8.79 -27.02 5.69
CA LYS A 52 -7.57 -27.87 5.71
C LYS A 52 -6.35 -27.13 6.28
N THR A 53 -6.21 -25.83 6.01
CA THR A 53 -5.02 -25.03 6.33
C THR A 53 -5.22 -24.04 7.46
N ALA A 54 -6.47 -23.66 7.80
CA ALA A 54 -6.75 -22.62 8.78
C ALA A 54 -8.04 -22.90 9.55
N VAL A 55 -8.08 -22.43 10.79
CA VAL A 55 -9.28 -22.43 11.64
C VAL A 55 -9.60 -20.99 12.01
N TYR A 56 -10.87 -20.63 11.91
CA TYR A 56 -11.36 -19.29 12.25
C TYR A 56 -12.24 -19.38 13.48
N GLY A 57 -11.93 -18.55 14.46
CA GLY A 57 -12.65 -18.41 15.71
C GLY A 57 -13.29 -17.04 15.86
N ARG A 58 -14.32 -16.97 16.71
CA ARG A 58 -14.90 -15.71 17.20
C ARG A 58 -14.71 -15.66 18.71
N GLY A 59 -14.10 -14.58 19.20
CA GLY A 59 -14.02 -14.35 20.65
C GLY A 59 -15.42 -14.12 21.22
N GLU A 60 -15.84 -14.95 22.15
CA GLU A 60 -17.12 -14.84 22.85
C GLU A 60 -16.96 -14.02 24.13
N GLU A 61 -15.94 -14.37 24.91
CA GLU A 61 -15.64 -13.74 26.20
C GLU A 61 -14.14 -13.57 26.36
N ARG A 62 -13.71 -12.39 26.76
CA ARG A 62 -12.31 -12.11 27.10
C ARG A 62 -12.08 -12.37 28.58
N LEU A 63 -11.27 -13.37 28.89
CA LEU A 63 -10.97 -13.78 30.27
C LEU A 63 -9.87 -12.93 30.91
N THR A 64 -8.85 -12.54 30.11
CA THR A 64 -7.80 -11.61 30.53
C THR A 64 -7.55 -10.60 29.41
N SER A 65 -7.26 -9.36 29.80
CA SER A 65 -6.95 -8.28 28.85
C SER A 65 -5.44 -8.07 28.73
N SER A 66 -4.99 -7.77 27.51
CA SER A 66 -3.64 -7.23 27.29
C SER A 66 -3.52 -5.81 27.86
N PRO A 67 -2.36 -5.40 28.42
CA PRO A 67 -2.13 -4.02 28.83
C PRO A 67 -2.18 -3.05 27.63
N GLU A 68 -1.96 -3.55 26.43
CA GLU A 68 -2.00 -2.77 25.20
C GLU A 68 -3.42 -2.55 24.66
N ARG A 69 -4.42 -3.12 25.29
CA ARG A 69 -5.80 -2.94 24.85
C ARG A 69 -6.36 -1.60 25.29
N VAL A 70 -6.94 -0.89 24.32
CA VAL A 70 -7.66 0.36 24.56
C VAL A 70 -9.12 0.26 24.07
N ALA A 71 -10.00 1.07 24.62
CA ALA A 71 -11.35 1.22 24.09
C ALA A 71 -11.29 1.95 22.74
N PRO A 72 -11.87 1.39 21.67
CA PRO A 72 -11.93 2.08 20.38
C PRO A 72 -12.74 3.38 20.48
N ALA A 73 -12.17 4.49 20.03
CA ALA A 73 -12.86 5.78 20.01
C ALA A 73 -14.00 5.84 18.99
N CYS A 74 -13.94 5.04 17.93
CA CYS A 74 -14.96 4.99 16.88
C CYS A 74 -16.09 4.02 17.24
N PRO A 75 -17.37 4.46 17.31
CA PRO A 75 -18.50 3.58 17.65
C PRO A 75 -18.77 2.53 16.55
N ASN A 76 -18.27 2.74 15.35
CA ASN A 76 -18.42 1.81 14.22
C ASN A 76 -17.28 0.79 14.13
N PHE A 77 -16.29 0.82 15.04
CA PHE A 77 -15.19 -0.13 15.02
C PHE A 77 -15.69 -1.58 15.12
N GLY A 78 -15.20 -2.43 14.23
CA GLY A 78 -15.61 -3.82 14.11
C GLY A 78 -16.92 -4.06 13.34
N ARG A 79 -17.64 -3.00 12.96
CA ARG A 79 -18.79 -3.05 12.03
C ARG A 79 -18.39 -2.51 10.65
N CYS A 80 -17.68 -1.39 10.64
CA CYS A 80 -17.08 -0.76 9.47
C CYS A 80 -15.76 -1.45 9.12
N GLY A 81 -15.48 -1.63 7.82
CA GLY A 81 -14.23 -2.23 7.30
C GLY A 81 -13.07 -1.26 7.15
N GLY A 82 -13.16 -0.03 7.69
CA GLY A 82 -12.12 1.00 7.47
C GLY A 82 -10.94 0.95 8.44
N CYS A 83 -11.06 0.24 9.59
CA CYS A 83 -10.04 0.16 10.63
C CYS A 83 -9.94 -1.25 11.19
N ASP A 84 -8.70 -1.72 11.41
CA ASP A 84 -8.41 -3.06 11.95
C ASP A 84 -7.90 -3.00 13.39
N LEU A 85 -7.16 -1.94 13.78
CA LEU A 85 -6.29 -1.91 14.93
C LEU A 85 -6.66 -0.87 16.00
N MET A 86 -7.83 -0.22 15.92
CA MET A 86 -8.23 0.85 16.85
C MET A 86 -8.44 0.37 18.30
N HIS A 87 -8.42 -0.94 18.53
CA HIS A 87 -8.59 -1.55 19.85
C HIS A 87 -7.27 -1.80 20.59
N MET A 88 -6.15 -1.36 20.02
CA MET A 88 -4.83 -1.43 20.67
C MET A 88 -4.18 -0.05 20.78
N SER A 89 -3.22 0.09 21.70
CA SER A 89 -2.42 1.30 21.84
C SER A 89 -1.64 1.57 20.54
N TYR A 90 -1.36 2.83 20.24
CA TYR A 90 -0.63 3.16 19.01
C TYR A 90 0.81 2.63 19.04
N ALA A 91 1.43 2.55 20.22
CA ALA A 91 2.75 1.93 20.38
C ALA A 91 2.73 0.44 20.01
N ALA A 92 1.71 -0.30 20.47
CA ALA A 92 1.55 -1.71 20.13
C ALA A 92 1.24 -1.91 18.63
N GLU A 93 0.46 -1.00 18.03
CA GLU A 93 0.20 -1.00 16.59
C GLU A 93 1.50 -0.87 15.79
N LEU A 94 2.38 0.08 16.16
CA LEU A 94 3.68 0.27 15.52
C LEU A 94 4.57 -0.96 15.68
N THR A 95 4.63 -1.54 16.88
CA THR A 95 5.39 -2.77 17.13
C THR A 95 4.90 -3.92 16.25
N MET A 96 3.58 -4.13 16.18
CA MET A 96 2.98 -5.17 15.34
C MET A 96 3.33 -4.98 13.85
N LYS A 97 3.26 -3.74 13.34
CA LYS A 97 3.59 -3.44 11.94
C LYS A 97 5.06 -3.69 11.64
N LEU A 98 5.95 -3.30 12.55
CA LEU A 98 7.39 -3.55 12.41
C LEU A 98 7.71 -5.06 12.44
N GLU A 99 7.09 -5.79 13.35
CA GLU A 99 7.23 -7.25 13.42
C GLU A 99 6.72 -7.93 12.15
N ARG A 100 5.59 -7.47 11.60
CA ARG A 100 5.05 -7.98 10.33
C ARG A 100 6.06 -7.85 9.19
N VAL A 101 6.74 -6.71 9.07
CA VAL A 101 7.79 -6.50 8.06
C VAL A 101 8.95 -7.47 8.30
N ASN A 102 9.45 -7.56 9.52
CA ASN A 102 10.57 -8.41 9.87
C ASN A 102 10.26 -9.91 9.68
N GLU A 103 9.06 -10.34 10.02
CA GLU A 103 8.60 -11.73 9.78
C GLU A 103 8.48 -12.05 8.30
N ALA A 104 8.02 -11.10 7.47
CA ALA A 104 7.99 -11.29 6.02
C ALA A 104 9.41 -11.45 5.46
N PHE A 105 10.35 -10.61 5.85
CA PHE A 105 11.75 -10.73 5.43
C PHE A 105 12.34 -12.08 5.81
N ARG A 106 12.16 -12.50 7.05
CA ARG A 106 12.69 -13.76 7.56
C ARG A 106 12.03 -14.98 6.91
N ARG A 107 10.69 -15.06 6.91
CA ARG A 107 9.97 -16.28 6.53
C ARG A 107 9.75 -16.42 5.03
N LEU A 108 9.45 -15.32 4.32
CA LEU A 108 9.16 -15.35 2.89
C LEU A 108 10.40 -15.04 2.07
N GLY A 109 11.18 -14.06 2.51
CA GLY A 109 12.41 -13.66 1.84
C GLY A 109 13.61 -14.56 2.12
N GLY A 110 13.65 -15.22 3.27
CA GLY A 110 14.87 -15.90 3.76
C GLY A 110 16.03 -14.92 3.96
N LEU A 111 15.73 -13.66 4.30
CA LEU A 111 16.69 -12.57 4.40
C LEU A 111 17.14 -12.40 5.86
N GLU A 112 18.41 -12.09 6.07
CA GLU A 112 18.93 -11.63 7.36
C GLU A 112 18.63 -10.16 7.65
N LEU A 113 18.13 -9.42 6.64
CA LEU A 113 17.69 -8.03 6.75
C LEU A 113 16.58 -7.88 7.80
N ARG A 114 16.68 -6.83 8.61
CA ARG A 114 15.60 -6.37 9.49
C ARG A 114 15.33 -4.90 9.24
N ALA A 115 14.07 -4.52 9.28
CA ALA A 115 13.71 -3.11 9.39
C ALA A 115 14.14 -2.62 10.78
N GLU A 116 14.96 -1.55 10.79
CA GLU A 116 15.60 -1.03 12.00
C GLU A 116 14.58 -0.38 12.95
N ARG A 117 13.58 0.26 12.38
CA ARG A 117 12.54 1.00 13.10
C ARG A 117 11.30 1.18 12.24
N ILE A 118 10.24 1.68 12.87
CA ILE A 118 9.07 2.21 12.19
C ILE A 118 8.89 3.70 12.51
N ILE A 119 8.63 4.51 11.49
CA ILE A 119 8.31 5.92 11.63
C ILE A 119 6.80 6.04 11.83
N GLY A 120 6.39 6.37 13.06
CA GLY A 120 4.99 6.59 13.39
C GLY A 120 4.45 7.92 12.88
N SER A 121 3.13 8.03 12.78
CA SER A 121 2.43 9.27 12.42
C SER A 121 2.23 10.16 13.65
N ASP A 122 2.37 11.47 13.48
CA ASP A 122 2.10 12.44 14.55
C ASP A 122 0.61 12.52 14.90
N SER A 123 -0.27 12.23 13.92
CA SER A 123 -1.70 12.11 14.13
C SER A 123 -2.21 10.77 13.63
N VAL A 124 -3.06 10.14 14.41
CA VAL A 124 -3.78 8.91 14.05
C VAL A 124 -5.23 9.19 13.63
N GLU A 125 -5.65 10.46 13.67
CA GLU A 125 -6.97 10.94 13.31
C GLU A 125 -6.86 12.08 12.29
N GLY A 126 -7.89 12.24 11.44
CA GLY A 126 -7.99 13.31 10.44
C GLY A 126 -6.88 13.34 9.39
N TYR A 127 -6.06 12.29 9.29
CA TYR A 127 -4.86 12.29 8.46
C TYR A 127 -5.14 12.06 6.97
N ARG A 128 -6.33 11.51 6.63
CA ARG A 128 -6.66 11.20 5.24
C ARG A 128 -7.05 12.43 4.47
N ASN A 129 -6.29 12.76 3.44
CA ASN A 129 -6.60 13.82 2.50
C ASN A 129 -7.61 13.39 1.41
N LYS A 130 -8.00 12.12 1.39
CA LYS A 130 -8.96 11.56 0.43
C LYS A 130 -9.95 10.66 1.13
N ALA A 131 -11.24 10.91 0.91
CA ALA A 131 -12.35 10.08 1.34
C ALA A 131 -13.15 9.57 0.15
N VAL A 132 -13.65 8.34 0.25
CA VAL A 132 -14.61 7.76 -0.69
C VAL A 132 -15.71 7.12 0.14
N TYR A 133 -16.76 7.90 0.41
CA TYR A 133 -17.93 7.39 1.11
C TYR A 133 -18.83 6.65 0.13
N ALA A 134 -19.22 5.44 0.46
CA ALA A 134 -20.30 4.76 -0.22
C ALA A 134 -21.64 5.31 0.28
N VAL A 135 -22.60 5.43 -0.63
CA VAL A 135 -23.98 5.82 -0.30
C VAL A 135 -24.86 4.58 -0.33
N GLY A 136 -25.60 4.33 0.75
CA GLY A 136 -26.50 3.19 0.87
C GLY A 136 -27.84 3.59 1.48
N GLU A 137 -28.85 2.73 1.32
CA GLU A 137 -30.14 2.90 1.98
C GLU A 137 -30.12 2.31 3.38
N THR A 138 -30.75 3.00 4.31
CA THR A 138 -30.99 2.55 5.68
C THR A 138 -32.49 2.62 5.99
N GLY A 139 -32.91 2.14 7.16
CA GLY A 139 -34.30 2.31 7.61
C GLY A 139 -34.74 3.77 7.79
N GLU A 140 -33.79 4.70 7.88
CA GLU A 140 -34.02 6.14 8.06
C GLU A 140 -33.81 6.94 6.76
N GLY A 141 -33.51 6.28 5.62
CA GLY A 141 -33.23 6.89 4.32
C GLY A 141 -31.76 6.72 3.90
N PRO A 142 -31.30 7.51 2.91
CA PRO A 142 -29.95 7.42 2.41
C PRO A 142 -28.92 7.81 3.47
N ALA A 143 -27.78 7.11 3.49
CA ALA A 143 -26.68 7.40 4.38
C ALA A 143 -25.34 7.24 3.67
N ALA A 144 -24.36 8.05 4.06
CA ALA A 144 -22.98 7.94 3.61
C ALA A 144 -22.13 7.22 4.67
N GLY A 145 -21.25 6.32 4.22
CA GLY A 145 -20.42 5.54 5.13
C GLY A 145 -19.44 4.64 4.40
N PHE A 146 -19.06 3.56 5.06
CA PHE A 146 -18.10 2.60 4.52
C PHE A 146 -18.70 1.19 4.56
N TYR A 147 -18.25 0.34 3.67
CA TYR A 147 -18.75 -1.04 3.60
C TYR A 147 -18.37 -1.85 4.84
N ARG A 148 -19.29 -2.71 5.25
CA ARG A 148 -19.01 -3.77 6.21
C ARG A 148 -18.02 -4.76 5.58
N PRO A 149 -17.07 -5.32 6.35
CA PRO A 149 -16.15 -6.33 5.83
C PRO A 149 -16.88 -7.49 5.17
N GLY A 150 -16.47 -7.82 3.93
CA GLY A 150 -17.04 -8.93 3.17
C GLY A 150 -18.46 -8.72 2.64
N SER A 151 -18.99 -7.47 2.65
CA SER A 151 -20.29 -7.14 2.08
C SER A 151 -20.29 -5.75 1.42
N HIS A 152 -21.41 -5.43 0.74
CA HIS A 152 -21.67 -4.08 0.22
C HIS A 152 -22.66 -3.30 1.11
N ASP A 153 -22.95 -3.80 2.31
CA ASP A 153 -23.78 -3.07 3.27
C ASP A 153 -23.03 -1.84 3.77
N VAL A 154 -23.63 -0.68 3.65
CA VAL A 154 -23.05 0.56 4.13
C VAL A 154 -23.29 0.72 5.62
N VAL A 155 -22.22 0.90 6.38
CA VAL A 155 -22.26 1.31 7.78
C VAL A 155 -22.19 2.84 7.81
N PRO A 156 -23.26 3.53 8.22
CA PRO A 156 -23.25 4.99 8.29
C PRO A 156 -22.10 5.52 9.14
N ALA A 157 -21.37 6.50 8.63
CA ALA A 157 -20.20 7.06 9.28
C ALA A 157 -20.15 8.60 9.12
N PRO A 158 -21.10 9.33 9.73
CA PRO A 158 -21.19 10.78 9.58
C PRO A 158 -19.97 11.53 10.12
N ALA A 159 -19.30 10.95 11.09
CA ALA A 159 -18.07 11.48 11.69
C ALA A 159 -17.00 10.39 11.77
N CYS A 160 -16.34 10.14 10.64
CA CYS A 160 -15.24 9.18 10.60
C CYS A 160 -13.96 9.83 11.13
N LEU A 161 -13.38 9.28 12.19
CA LEU A 161 -12.17 9.83 12.83
C LEU A 161 -10.93 9.85 11.93
N LEU A 162 -10.88 9.03 10.89
CA LEU A 162 -9.73 9.02 9.97
C LEU A 162 -9.82 10.08 8.86
N GLN A 163 -11.03 10.55 8.57
CA GLN A 163 -11.29 11.50 7.48
C GLN A 163 -11.18 12.95 7.96
N SER A 164 -10.96 13.85 7.01
CA SER A 164 -10.98 15.28 7.30
C SER A 164 -12.40 15.79 7.59
N GLU A 165 -12.49 16.95 8.26
CA GLU A 165 -13.76 17.63 8.50
C GLU A 165 -14.47 17.99 7.20
N GLU A 166 -13.73 18.45 6.18
CA GLU A 166 -14.27 18.80 4.88
C GLU A 166 -14.90 17.57 4.18
N ALA A 167 -14.29 16.40 4.33
CA ALA A 167 -14.83 15.16 3.77
C ALA A 167 -16.15 14.76 4.44
N SER A 168 -16.19 14.85 5.78
CA SER A 168 -17.40 14.56 6.55
C SER A 168 -18.52 15.58 6.26
N ALA A 169 -18.18 16.86 6.16
CA ALA A 169 -19.13 17.93 5.81
C ALA A 169 -19.72 17.71 4.40
N CYS A 170 -18.88 17.41 3.41
CA CYS A 170 -19.35 17.11 2.05
C CYS A 170 -20.27 15.87 2.01
N ALA A 171 -19.91 14.79 2.71
CA ALA A 171 -20.73 13.59 2.76
C ALA A 171 -22.10 13.85 3.41
N GLY A 172 -22.12 14.59 4.53
CA GLY A 172 -23.35 15.00 5.20
C GLY A 172 -24.23 15.89 4.34
N ALA A 173 -23.63 16.87 3.63
CA ALA A 173 -24.35 17.76 2.73
C ALA A 173 -25.01 17.01 1.55
N VAL A 174 -24.30 16.03 0.97
CA VAL A 174 -24.87 15.19 -0.10
C VAL A 174 -26.06 14.39 0.41
N VAL A 175 -25.95 13.78 1.60
CA VAL A 175 -27.06 13.01 2.19
C VAL A 175 -28.27 13.91 2.47
N ALA A 176 -28.08 15.08 3.08
CA ALA A 176 -29.16 16.05 3.30
C ALA A 176 -29.83 16.50 2.00
N TRP A 177 -29.01 16.85 0.99
CA TRP A 177 -29.51 17.20 -0.34
C TRP A 177 -30.30 16.05 -1.00
N MET A 178 -29.86 14.79 -0.82
CA MET A 178 -30.62 13.63 -1.32
C MET A 178 -31.99 13.54 -0.66
N CYS A 179 -32.08 13.70 0.66
CA CYS A 179 -33.35 13.68 1.39
C CYS A 179 -34.30 14.80 0.92
N GLU A 180 -33.78 16.02 0.80
CA GLU A 180 -34.55 17.18 0.35
C GLU A 180 -35.14 17.04 -1.09
N ASN A 181 -34.43 16.32 -1.96
CA ASN A 181 -34.79 16.13 -3.36
C ASN A 181 -35.41 14.75 -3.66
N GLY A 182 -35.69 13.93 -2.65
CA GLY A 182 -36.28 12.60 -2.80
C GLY A 182 -35.39 11.62 -3.58
N LEU A 183 -34.06 11.82 -3.55
CA LEU A 183 -33.08 10.97 -4.24
C LEU A 183 -32.73 9.75 -3.42
N ARG A 184 -32.43 8.66 -4.10
CA ARG A 184 -32.04 7.39 -3.47
C ARG A 184 -30.56 7.04 -3.69
N ALA A 185 -30.05 6.12 -2.87
CA ALA A 185 -28.79 5.47 -3.15
C ALA A 185 -28.87 4.68 -4.46
N TRP A 186 -27.72 4.45 -5.07
CA TRP A 186 -27.59 3.74 -6.34
C TRP A 186 -28.13 2.30 -6.26
N ASP A 187 -29.05 2.00 -7.17
CA ASP A 187 -29.75 0.71 -7.26
C ASP A 187 -29.21 -0.24 -8.35
N GLY A 188 -28.11 0.12 -8.98
CA GLY A 188 -27.54 -0.57 -10.14
C GLY A 188 -27.74 0.16 -11.46
N LYS A 189 -28.57 1.21 -11.50
CA LYS A 189 -28.88 2.01 -12.71
C LYS A 189 -28.84 3.50 -12.46
N GLU A 190 -29.53 3.97 -11.43
CA GLU A 190 -29.63 5.40 -11.10
C GLU A 190 -29.44 5.62 -9.59
N GLY A 191 -29.42 6.88 -9.16
CA GLY A 191 -29.16 7.27 -7.78
C GLY A 191 -27.72 7.69 -7.51
N VAL A 192 -27.46 8.07 -6.26
CA VAL A 192 -26.13 8.49 -5.80
C VAL A 192 -25.38 7.28 -5.28
N ARG A 193 -24.16 7.07 -5.79
CA ARG A 193 -23.36 5.90 -5.51
C ARG A 193 -22.28 6.15 -4.47
N HIS A 194 -21.52 7.24 -4.65
CA HIS A 194 -20.40 7.60 -3.76
C HIS A 194 -20.26 9.11 -3.63
N VAL A 195 -19.68 9.52 -2.52
CA VAL A 195 -19.18 10.88 -2.31
C VAL A 195 -17.67 10.79 -2.17
N TYR A 196 -16.97 11.31 -3.15
CA TYR A 196 -15.52 11.42 -3.13
C TYR A 196 -15.12 12.83 -2.72
N THR A 197 -14.19 12.96 -1.79
CA THR A 197 -13.63 14.26 -1.38
C THR A 197 -12.12 14.16 -1.37
N ARG A 198 -11.46 15.18 -1.84
CA ARG A 198 -10.02 15.37 -1.70
C ARG A 198 -9.74 16.73 -1.09
N ARG A 199 -8.84 16.76 -0.11
CA ARG A 199 -8.42 17.95 0.63
C ARG A 199 -6.94 18.20 0.41
N ALA A 200 -6.58 19.45 0.18
CA ALA A 200 -5.19 19.92 0.15
C ALA A 200 -4.71 20.28 1.57
N ARG A 201 -3.41 20.48 1.69
CA ARG A 201 -2.76 20.82 2.97
C ARG A 201 -3.30 22.12 3.59
N ASP A 202 -3.64 23.12 2.80
CA ASP A 202 -4.22 24.42 3.23
C ASP A 202 -5.71 24.31 3.62
N GLY A 203 -6.31 23.14 3.43
CA GLY A 203 -7.71 22.84 3.68
C GLY A 203 -8.63 23.06 2.49
N ALA A 204 -8.15 23.57 1.35
CA ALA A 204 -8.94 23.60 0.12
C ALA A 204 -9.41 22.19 -0.25
N ALA A 205 -10.63 22.04 -0.76
CA ALA A 205 -11.18 20.74 -1.07
C ALA A 205 -11.96 20.72 -2.41
N ILE A 206 -11.97 19.55 -3.05
CA ILE A 206 -12.90 19.24 -4.14
C ILE A 206 -13.82 18.10 -3.72
N CYS A 207 -15.07 18.17 -4.12
CA CYS A 207 -16.04 17.11 -3.94
C CYS A 207 -16.49 16.57 -5.29
N CYS A 208 -16.41 15.24 -5.48
CA CYS A 208 -16.92 14.55 -6.66
C CYS A 208 -18.06 13.63 -6.23
N VAL A 209 -19.27 13.90 -6.73
CA VAL A 209 -20.44 13.05 -6.47
C VAL A 209 -20.59 12.05 -7.61
N VAL A 210 -20.57 10.77 -7.28
CA VAL A 210 -20.71 9.67 -8.24
C VAL A 210 -22.16 9.27 -8.32
N VAL A 211 -22.72 9.36 -9.52
CA VAL A 211 -24.13 9.08 -9.79
C VAL A 211 -24.28 8.03 -10.90
N GLY A 212 -25.33 7.25 -10.85
CA GLY A 212 -25.66 6.30 -11.92
C GLY A 212 -26.13 6.96 -13.20
N ARG A 213 -26.78 8.12 -13.08
CA ARG A 213 -27.33 8.92 -14.19
C ARG A 213 -27.03 10.40 -13.99
N ARG A 214 -26.76 11.11 -15.10
CA ARG A 214 -26.48 12.55 -15.09
C ARG A 214 -27.58 13.34 -14.37
N LEU A 215 -27.16 14.23 -13.46
CA LEU A 215 -28.07 15.15 -12.77
C LEU A 215 -28.66 16.19 -13.71
N SER A 216 -29.92 16.56 -13.47
CA SER A 216 -30.55 17.69 -14.16
C SER A 216 -29.82 19.00 -13.79
N PRO A 217 -29.98 20.07 -14.59
CA PRO A 217 -29.39 21.36 -14.25
C PRO A 217 -29.83 21.88 -12.87
N ALA A 218 -31.13 21.69 -12.51
CA ALA A 218 -31.67 22.11 -11.21
C ALA A 218 -31.02 21.33 -10.05
N LEU A 219 -30.90 20.00 -10.17
CA LEU A 219 -30.23 19.18 -9.17
C LEU A 219 -28.72 19.49 -9.06
N SER A 220 -28.04 19.76 -10.18
CA SER A 220 -26.63 20.17 -10.18
C SER A 220 -26.44 21.50 -9.45
N LEU A 221 -27.35 22.46 -9.64
CA LEU A 221 -27.29 23.77 -8.99
C LEU A 221 -27.55 23.65 -7.47
N SER A 222 -28.60 22.92 -7.07
CA SER A 222 -28.93 22.71 -5.64
C SER A 222 -27.86 21.93 -4.89
N LEU A 223 -27.29 20.88 -5.51
CA LEU A 223 -26.15 20.13 -4.95
C LEU A 223 -24.95 21.05 -4.72
N THR A 224 -24.61 21.87 -5.72
CA THR A 224 -23.49 22.80 -5.62
C THR A 224 -23.70 23.82 -4.49
N ALA A 225 -24.92 24.36 -4.36
CA ALA A 225 -25.26 25.28 -3.29
C ALA A 225 -25.14 24.62 -1.90
N ALA A 226 -25.67 23.42 -1.73
CA ALA A 226 -25.60 22.64 -0.49
C ALA A 226 -24.14 22.36 -0.07
N LEU A 227 -23.31 21.88 -1.01
CA LEU A 227 -21.91 21.58 -0.76
C LEU A 227 -21.09 22.83 -0.39
N ARG A 228 -21.31 23.96 -1.08
CA ARG A 228 -20.62 25.22 -0.78
C ARG A 228 -21.01 25.80 0.58
N ALA A 229 -22.27 25.64 0.97
CA ALA A 229 -22.74 26.06 2.29
C ALA A 229 -22.11 25.21 3.43
N ALA A 230 -21.99 23.90 3.22
CA ALA A 230 -21.45 22.99 4.22
C ALA A 230 -19.90 23.00 4.31
N CYS A 231 -19.21 23.29 3.21
CA CYS A 231 -17.75 23.30 3.14
C CYS A 231 -17.24 24.61 2.53
N PRO A 232 -16.98 25.66 3.34
CA PRO A 232 -16.56 26.98 2.85
C PRO A 232 -15.22 26.97 2.11
N LYS A 233 -14.36 25.97 2.38
CA LYS A 233 -13.07 25.78 1.68
C LYS A 233 -13.18 24.97 0.40
N LEU A 234 -14.39 24.63 -0.04
CA LEU A 234 -14.61 23.91 -1.28
C LEU A 234 -14.21 24.81 -2.48
N VAL A 235 -13.36 24.29 -3.36
CA VAL A 235 -12.90 25.01 -4.57
C VAL A 235 -13.46 24.43 -5.84
N GLY A 236 -14.09 23.24 -5.77
CA GLY A 236 -14.72 22.62 -6.93
C GLY A 236 -15.72 21.52 -6.59
N VAL A 237 -16.76 21.42 -7.42
CA VAL A 237 -17.75 20.35 -7.41
C VAL A 237 -17.74 19.63 -8.74
N VAL A 238 -17.57 18.34 -8.71
CA VAL A 238 -17.49 17.46 -9.89
C VAL A 238 -18.60 16.41 -9.82
N GLU A 239 -19.21 16.11 -10.94
CA GLU A 239 -20.07 14.95 -11.13
C GLU A 239 -19.31 13.85 -11.85
N CYS A 240 -19.42 12.61 -11.38
CA CYS A 240 -18.95 11.42 -12.09
C CYS A 240 -20.15 10.54 -12.44
N VAL A 241 -20.47 10.42 -13.71
CA VAL A 241 -21.56 9.53 -14.16
C VAL A 241 -20.98 8.13 -14.35
N ASN A 242 -21.27 7.21 -13.43
CA ASN A 242 -20.77 5.84 -13.43
C ASN A 242 -21.87 4.83 -13.13
N ALA A 243 -22.49 4.29 -14.17
CA ALA A 243 -23.49 3.22 -14.09
C ALA A 243 -22.86 1.81 -14.17
N SER A 244 -21.53 1.68 -14.26
CA SER A 244 -20.85 0.39 -14.34
C SER A 244 -21.00 -0.41 -13.03
N PRO A 245 -21.34 -1.71 -13.07
CA PRO A 245 -21.46 -2.54 -11.86
C PRO A 245 -20.09 -2.84 -11.18
N GLY A 246 -18.99 -2.49 -11.81
CA GLY A 246 -17.64 -2.75 -11.28
C GLY A 246 -17.29 -1.95 -10.04
N ASN A 247 -16.19 -2.34 -9.38
CA ASN A 247 -15.71 -1.71 -8.13
C ASN A 247 -14.97 -0.38 -8.34
N THR A 248 -14.67 0.00 -9.59
CA THR A 248 -13.97 1.24 -9.89
C THR A 248 -14.91 2.43 -9.76
N VAL A 249 -14.73 3.25 -8.74
CA VAL A 249 -15.66 4.33 -8.38
C VAL A 249 -15.67 5.45 -9.42
N LEU A 250 -14.49 5.90 -9.89
CA LEU A 250 -14.33 7.06 -10.77
C LEU A 250 -14.10 6.70 -12.25
N SER A 251 -14.57 5.53 -12.72
CA SER A 251 -14.39 5.11 -14.13
C SER A 251 -15.31 5.83 -15.11
N GLY A 252 -16.34 6.52 -14.59
CA GLY A 252 -17.34 7.21 -15.40
C GLY A 252 -16.89 8.55 -15.98
N GLN A 253 -17.77 9.23 -16.73
CA GLN A 253 -17.50 10.54 -17.29
C GLN A 253 -17.50 11.61 -16.20
N LEU A 254 -16.41 12.39 -16.10
CA LEU A 254 -16.32 13.54 -15.19
C LEU A 254 -16.88 14.81 -15.84
N ARG A 255 -17.60 15.61 -15.05
CA ARG A 255 -18.09 16.93 -15.43
C ARG A 255 -17.96 17.88 -14.24
N THR A 256 -17.25 18.97 -14.41
CA THR A 256 -17.20 20.04 -13.41
C THR A 256 -18.53 20.75 -13.37
N LEU A 257 -19.16 20.78 -12.20
CA LEU A 257 -20.43 21.49 -11.96
C LEU A 257 -20.20 22.92 -11.52
N TRP A 258 -19.12 23.14 -10.75
CA TRP A 258 -18.74 24.45 -10.23
C TRP A 258 -17.26 24.50 -9.88
N GLY A 259 -16.65 25.67 -9.99
CA GLY A 259 -15.27 25.93 -9.60
C GLY A 259 -14.26 25.13 -10.42
N SER A 260 -13.23 24.61 -9.78
CA SER A 260 -12.19 23.81 -10.42
C SER A 260 -12.55 22.32 -10.48
N GLY A 261 -12.17 21.67 -11.58
CA GLY A 261 -12.22 20.19 -11.69
C GLY A 261 -11.01 19.52 -11.04
N THR A 262 -10.03 20.29 -10.60
CA THR A 262 -8.76 19.84 -10.02
C THR A 262 -8.47 20.58 -8.72
N LEU A 263 -7.54 20.04 -7.92
CA LEU A 263 -7.09 20.60 -6.66
C LEU A 263 -5.58 20.80 -6.71
N LEU A 264 -5.09 21.94 -6.26
CA LEU A 264 -3.67 22.17 -6.04
C LEU A 264 -3.30 21.74 -4.62
N ASP A 265 -2.24 20.97 -4.46
CA ASP A 265 -1.66 20.61 -3.16
C ASP A 265 -0.14 20.66 -3.21
N THR A 266 0.49 20.75 -2.05
CA THR A 266 1.95 20.81 -1.91
C THR A 266 2.47 19.58 -1.17
N LEU A 267 3.48 18.92 -1.75
CA LEU A 267 4.19 17.80 -1.15
C LEU A 267 5.70 17.94 -1.37
N CYS A 268 6.49 17.79 -0.31
CA CYS A 268 7.95 18.00 -0.37
C CYS A 268 8.36 19.33 -0.99
N GLY A 269 7.56 20.40 -0.79
CA GLY A 269 7.80 21.72 -1.36
C GLY A 269 7.67 21.81 -2.87
N SER A 270 6.90 20.95 -3.49
CA SER A 270 6.48 21.03 -4.90
C SER A 270 4.96 21.04 -4.98
N GLU A 271 4.41 21.82 -5.93
CA GLU A 271 2.97 21.90 -6.18
C GLU A 271 2.53 20.81 -7.15
N PHE A 272 1.39 20.18 -6.83
CA PHE A 272 0.77 19.16 -7.66
C PHE A 272 -0.67 19.52 -7.98
N GLU A 273 -1.02 19.46 -9.25
CA GLU A 273 -2.41 19.56 -9.67
C GLU A 273 -3.03 18.17 -9.73
N LEU A 274 -4.08 17.97 -8.95
CA LEU A 274 -4.68 16.68 -8.69
C LEU A 274 -6.12 16.63 -9.22
N SER A 275 -6.37 15.81 -10.23
CA SER A 275 -7.74 15.47 -10.61
C SER A 275 -8.34 14.48 -9.58
N PRO A 276 -9.66 14.27 -9.57
CA PRO A 276 -10.26 13.21 -8.76
C PRO A 276 -9.65 11.82 -8.97
N ARG A 277 -9.18 11.52 -10.19
CA ARG A 277 -8.57 10.23 -10.56
C ARG A 277 -7.09 10.12 -10.23
N ALA A 278 -6.38 11.24 -10.06
CA ALA A 278 -4.95 11.21 -9.82
C ALA A 278 -4.62 10.40 -8.56
N PHE A 279 -3.62 9.52 -8.66
CA PHE A 279 -3.04 8.90 -7.46
C PHE A 279 -2.25 9.94 -6.68
N TYR A 280 -2.40 9.95 -5.39
CA TYR A 280 -1.65 10.80 -4.47
C TYR A 280 -1.72 10.18 -3.07
N GLN A 281 -0.63 10.22 -2.32
CA GLN A 281 -0.55 9.63 -0.99
C GLN A 281 -1.56 10.27 -0.03
N ILE A 282 -2.24 9.43 0.75
CA ILE A 282 -3.40 9.88 1.54
C ILE A 282 -3.06 10.51 2.88
N ASN A 283 -1.81 10.40 3.32
CA ASN A 283 -1.28 10.97 4.55
C ASN A 283 -0.05 11.83 4.20
N PRO A 284 -0.23 13.10 3.83
CA PRO A 284 0.85 13.93 3.32
C PRO A 284 2.06 14.06 4.26
N PRO A 285 1.92 14.25 5.58
CA PRO A 285 3.08 14.28 6.48
C PRO A 285 3.91 12.99 6.47
N GLN A 286 3.24 11.84 6.43
CA GLN A 286 3.94 10.55 6.35
C GLN A 286 4.52 10.29 4.97
N ALA A 287 3.87 10.75 3.90
CA ALA A 287 4.39 10.69 2.54
C ALA A 287 5.70 11.50 2.40
N GLU A 288 5.79 12.68 3.02
CA GLU A 288 7.02 13.46 3.04
C GLU A 288 8.15 12.73 3.75
N ARG A 289 7.88 12.07 4.88
CA ARG A 289 8.86 11.24 5.60
C ARG A 289 9.31 10.03 4.79
N LEU A 290 8.35 9.36 4.14
CA LEU A 290 8.61 8.22 3.25
C LEU A 290 9.50 8.63 2.09
N TYR A 291 9.18 9.74 1.41
CA TYR A 291 9.92 10.22 0.25
C TYR A 291 11.30 10.77 0.66
N GLN A 292 11.39 11.49 1.77
CA GLN A 292 12.68 11.94 2.28
C GLN A 292 13.62 10.76 2.55
N LEU A 293 13.11 9.70 3.19
CA LEU A 293 13.87 8.47 3.43
C LEU A 293 14.28 7.79 2.12
N ALA A 294 13.36 7.71 1.14
CA ALA A 294 13.66 7.14 -0.16
C ALA A 294 14.74 7.94 -0.91
N LEU A 295 14.71 9.28 -0.82
CA LEU A 295 15.75 10.15 -1.37
C LEU A 295 17.11 10.00 -0.69
N ASP A 296 17.13 9.89 0.64
CA ASP A 296 18.37 9.70 1.41
C ASP A 296 19.05 8.37 1.09
N TYR A 297 18.25 7.35 0.78
CA TYR A 297 18.75 6.06 0.31
C TYR A 297 19.19 6.09 -1.15
N ALA A 298 18.44 6.78 -2.01
CA ALA A 298 18.72 6.88 -3.43
C ALA A 298 19.97 7.72 -3.70
N LEU A 299 19.99 8.97 -3.24
CA LEU A 299 20.98 9.98 -3.54
C LEU A 299 21.48 10.62 -2.24
N PRO A 300 22.42 9.97 -1.51
CA PRO A 300 23.01 10.56 -0.31
C PRO A 300 23.80 11.83 -0.64
N GLU A 301 24.42 11.90 -1.83
CA GLU A 301 25.12 13.07 -2.36
C GLU A 301 24.37 13.60 -3.59
N PRO A 302 24.36 14.93 -3.80
CA PRO A 302 23.75 15.53 -4.99
C PRO A 302 24.45 15.12 -6.29
N GLY A 303 23.67 14.95 -7.37
CA GLY A 303 24.16 14.65 -8.72
C GLY A 303 23.65 13.33 -9.26
N GLY A 304 24.25 12.85 -10.34
CA GLY A 304 23.91 11.57 -10.97
C GLY A 304 22.58 11.53 -11.70
N THR A 305 22.31 10.39 -12.29
CA THR A 305 21.07 10.08 -13.04
C THR A 305 20.20 9.14 -12.21
N ALA A 306 18.98 9.57 -11.89
CA ALA A 306 17.98 8.76 -11.20
C ALA A 306 16.89 8.31 -12.17
N LEU A 307 16.49 7.04 -12.07
CA LEU A 307 15.35 6.45 -12.77
C LEU A 307 14.26 6.16 -11.75
N ASP A 308 13.07 6.74 -11.95
CA ASP A 308 11.87 6.53 -11.12
C ASP A 308 10.89 5.68 -11.92
N LEU A 309 10.80 4.41 -11.57
CA LEU A 309 9.86 3.46 -12.19
C LEU A 309 8.57 3.40 -11.37
N TYR A 310 7.43 3.47 -12.03
CA TYR A 310 6.10 3.69 -11.44
C TYR A 310 5.90 5.13 -10.94
N CYS A 311 6.36 6.12 -11.70
CA CYS A 311 6.42 7.50 -11.24
C CYS A 311 5.05 8.17 -11.01
N GLY A 312 3.95 7.61 -11.51
CA GLY A 312 2.61 8.17 -11.37
C GLY A 312 2.53 9.62 -11.87
N ALA A 313 2.03 10.53 -11.05
CA ALA A 313 1.98 11.97 -11.33
C ALA A 313 3.34 12.69 -11.09
N GLY A 314 4.43 11.95 -10.94
CA GLY A 314 5.78 12.48 -10.79
C GLY A 314 6.16 12.88 -9.36
N THR A 315 5.47 12.38 -8.33
CA THR A 315 5.71 12.83 -6.95
C THR A 315 7.12 12.52 -6.46
N ILE A 316 7.62 11.30 -6.63
CA ILE A 316 8.99 10.91 -6.29
C ILE A 316 9.97 11.54 -7.27
N SER A 317 9.66 11.55 -8.57
CA SER A 317 10.51 12.15 -9.62
C SER A 317 10.84 13.62 -9.33
N LEU A 318 9.83 14.44 -8.94
CA LEU A 318 10.05 15.86 -8.62
C LEU A 318 10.88 16.04 -7.34
N CYS A 319 10.74 15.12 -6.38
CA CYS A 319 11.59 15.10 -5.20
C CYS A 319 13.04 14.74 -5.57
N LEU A 320 13.26 13.74 -6.41
CA LEU A 320 14.57 13.35 -6.92
C LEU A 320 15.23 14.47 -7.72
N ALA A 321 14.46 15.22 -8.53
CA ALA A 321 14.97 16.32 -9.36
C ALA A 321 15.62 17.46 -8.55
N LYS A 322 15.34 17.55 -7.24
CA LYS A 322 16.01 18.53 -6.34
C LYS A 322 17.43 18.12 -5.98
N ARG A 323 17.81 16.85 -6.17
CA ARG A 323 19.13 16.30 -5.82
C ARG A 323 19.87 15.71 -7.02
N ALA A 324 19.15 15.09 -7.95
CA ALA A 324 19.73 14.46 -9.14
C ALA A 324 20.12 15.49 -10.20
N ALA A 325 21.17 15.22 -10.96
CA ALA A 325 21.48 15.97 -12.17
C ALA A 325 20.44 15.73 -13.28
N ARG A 326 19.92 14.51 -13.37
CA ARG A 326 18.88 14.10 -14.32
C ARG A 326 17.92 13.08 -13.69
N VAL A 327 16.64 13.21 -13.96
CA VAL A 327 15.62 12.24 -13.56
C VAL A 327 14.87 11.76 -14.79
N ILE A 328 14.60 10.45 -14.86
CA ILE A 328 13.71 9.85 -15.84
C ILE A 328 12.62 9.13 -15.09
N GLY A 329 11.36 9.57 -15.26
CA GLY A 329 10.18 8.92 -14.75
C GLY A 329 9.55 8.01 -15.80
N ALA A 330 9.20 6.78 -15.44
CA ALA A 330 8.45 5.85 -16.29
C ALA A 330 7.13 5.47 -15.63
N GLU A 331 6.04 5.53 -16.41
CA GLU A 331 4.69 5.21 -15.97
C GLU A 331 3.89 4.64 -17.17
N ILE A 332 3.11 3.61 -16.92
CA ILE A 332 2.34 2.93 -17.97
C ILE A 332 1.04 3.69 -18.33
N VAL A 333 0.51 4.51 -17.41
CA VAL A 333 -0.75 5.23 -17.61
C VAL A 333 -0.49 6.57 -18.30
N PRO A 334 -0.93 6.78 -19.56
CA PRO A 334 -0.66 8.00 -20.31
C PRO A 334 -1.10 9.29 -19.60
N GLU A 335 -2.30 9.28 -18.99
CA GLU A 335 -2.84 10.42 -18.24
C GLU A 335 -1.95 10.79 -17.03
N ALA A 336 -1.34 9.82 -16.38
CA ALA A 336 -0.43 10.07 -15.26
C ALA A 336 0.90 10.67 -15.75
N VAL A 337 1.40 10.22 -16.91
CA VAL A 337 2.60 10.81 -17.55
C VAL A 337 2.36 12.26 -17.93
N GLU A 338 1.21 12.60 -18.51
CA GLU A 338 0.84 14.00 -18.82
C GLU A 338 0.74 14.84 -17.53
N ASN A 339 0.16 14.30 -16.47
CA ASN A 339 0.12 14.96 -15.16
C ASN A 339 1.54 15.18 -14.60
N ALA A 340 2.44 14.21 -14.73
CA ALA A 340 3.83 14.35 -14.30
C ALA A 340 4.57 15.46 -15.05
N ARG A 341 4.39 15.54 -16.38
CA ARG A 341 4.94 16.61 -17.21
C ARG A 341 4.39 18.00 -16.82
N ALA A 342 3.08 18.10 -16.62
CA ALA A 342 2.43 19.33 -16.20
C ALA A 342 2.92 19.77 -14.81
N ASN A 343 3.05 18.84 -13.86
CA ASN A 343 3.58 19.12 -12.53
C ASN A 343 5.06 19.54 -12.58
N ALA A 344 5.89 18.91 -13.41
CA ALA A 344 7.28 19.33 -13.60
C ALA A 344 7.37 20.76 -14.17
N ALA A 345 6.59 21.08 -15.19
CA ALA A 345 6.52 22.42 -15.77
C ALA A 345 6.04 23.47 -14.75
N ARG A 346 5.00 23.16 -13.96
CA ARG A 346 4.47 24.03 -12.89
C ARG A 346 5.55 24.40 -11.86
N ASN A 347 6.40 23.44 -11.52
CA ASN A 347 7.48 23.63 -10.54
C ASN A 347 8.79 24.13 -11.17
N GLY A 348 8.82 24.44 -12.46
CA GLY A 348 10.03 24.89 -13.15
C GLY A 348 11.14 23.83 -13.21
N VAL A 349 10.81 22.57 -13.05
CA VAL A 349 11.76 21.44 -13.09
C VAL A 349 12.15 21.17 -14.54
N LYS A 350 13.45 21.31 -14.87
CA LYS A 350 13.99 21.18 -16.22
C LYS A 350 14.83 19.91 -16.42
N ASN A 351 15.20 19.24 -15.32
CA ASN A 351 16.06 18.07 -15.31
C ASN A 351 15.29 16.76 -15.11
N ALA A 352 13.96 16.78 -15.30
CA ALA A 352 13.12 15.58 -15.27
C ALA A 352 12.41 15.39 -16.62
N GLU A 353 12.47 14.17 -17.14
CA GLU A 353 11.73 13.73 -18.33
C GLU A 353 10.85 12.54 -17.99
N PHE A 354 9.74 12.37 -18.73
CA PHE A 354 8.76 11.31 -18.44
C PHE A 354 8.44 10.52 -19.71
N ILE A 355 8.47 9.19 -19.58
CA ILE A 355 8.17 8.25 -20.66
C ILE A 355 6.94 7.42 -20.28
N CYS A 356 6.08 7.16 -21.29
CA CYS A 356 4.92 6.29 -21.15
C CYS A 356 5.31 4.87 -21.54
N ALA A 357 5.68 4.05 -20.56
CA ALA A 357 6.07 2.66 -20.77
C ALA A 357 5.89 1.85 -19.49
N ASP A 358 5.75 0.53 -19.62
CA ASP A 358 5.92 -0.40 -18.50
C ASP A 358 7.33 -0.32 -17.93
N ALA A 359 7.48 -0.56 -16.63
CA ALA A 359 8.76 -0.42 -15.94
C ALA A 359 9.87 -1.31 -16.52
N GLY A 360 9.54 -2.54 -16.91
CA GLY A 360 10.49 -3.46 -17.52
C GLY A 360 10.87 -3.04 -18.93
N GLU A 361 9.90 -2.58 -19.73
CA GLU A 361 10.14 -2.04 -21.07
C GLU A 361 10.96 -0.77 -21.03
N ALA A 362 10.63 0.14 -20.12
CA ALA A 362 11.40 1.38 -19.90
C ALA A 362 12.86 1.07 -19.54
N ALA A 363 13.10 0.16 -18.60
CA ALA A 363 14.44 -0.23 -18.21
C ALA A 363 15.21 -0.85 -19.39
N LYS A 364 14.58 -1.73 -20.18
CA LYS A 364 15.17 -2.33 -21.37
C LYS A 364 15.50 -1.30 -22.46
N GLU A 365 14.58 -0.39 -22.74
CA GLU A 365 14.77 0.66 -23.75
C GLU A 365 15.91 1.60 -23.36
N LEU A 366 15.92 2.08 -22.12
CA LEU A 366 16.97 2.98 -21.63
C LEU A 366 18.35 2.30 -21.62
N LYS A 367 18.41 1.01 -21.23
CA LYS A 367 19.62 0.22 -21.36
C LYS A 367 20.13 0.11 -22.80
N ASN A 368 19.24 -0.16 -23.74
CA ASN A 368 19.60 -0.26 -25.17
C ASN A 368 20.11 1.08 -25.74
N ARG A 369 19.72 2.21 -25.15
CA ARG A 369 20.24 3.55 -25.43
C ARG A 369 21.59 3.83 -24.74
N GLY A 370 22.18 2.85 -24.06
CA GLY A 370 23.45 2.98 -23.35
C GLY A 370 23.36 3.76 -22.05
N MET A 371 22.15 3.91 -21.47
CA MET A 371 21.97 4.61 -20.21
C MET A 371 22.30 3.71 -19.02
N THR A 372 23.11 4.21 -18.13
CA THR A 372 23.45 3.59 -16.84
C THR A 372 23.01 4.54 -15.71
N PRO A 373 21.88 4.27 -15.02
CA PRO A 373 21.46 5.12 -13.91
C PRO A 373 22.35 4.87 -12.69
N ASP A 374 22.61 5.94 -11.93
CA ASP A 374 23.32 5.85 -10.64
C ASP A 374 22.40 5.27 -9.56
N VAL A 375 21.10 5.48 -9.73
CA VAL A 375 20.09 4.88 -8.86
C VAL A 375 18.79 4.60 -9.63
N ILE A 376 18.12 3.51 -9.25
CA ILE A 376 16.74 3.24 -9.63
C ILE A 376 15.88 3.29 -8.36
N VAL A 377 14.78 4.04 -8.41
CA VAL A 377 13.74 4.05 -7.38
C VAL A 377 12.51 3.35 -7.94
N VAL A 378 11.91 2.49 -7.16
CA VAL A 378 10.67 1.79 -7.51
C VAL A 378 9.64 1.94 -6.39
N ASP A 379 8.38 2.25 -6.77
CA ASP A 379 7.21 2.27 -5.89
C ASP A 379 6.07 1.49 -6.57
N PRO A 380 6.20 0.15 -6.70
CA PRO A 380 5.24 -0.66 -7.45
C PRO A 380 3.92 -0.83 -6.70
N PRO A 381 2.82 -1.22 -7.40
CA PRO A 381 1.56 -1.57 -6.77
C PRO A 381 1.71 -2.78 -5.83
N ARG A 382 0.65 -3.08 -5.06
CA ARG A 382 0.61 -4.19 -4.07
C ARG A 382 1.11 -5.55 -4.56
N LYS A 383 0.98 -5.84 -5.86
CA LYS A 383 1.49 -7.10 -6.45
C LYS A 383 3.02 -7.20 -6.49
N GLY A 384 3.73 -6.11 -6.21
CA GLY A 384 5.18 -5.99 -6.36
C GLY A 384 5.60 -5.94 -7.82
N LEU A 385 6.87 -6.21 -8.08
CA LEU A 385 7.46 -6.26 -9.41
C LEU A 385 7.24 -7.63 -10.07
N GLU A 386 7.07 -7.62 -11.37
CA GLU A 386 7.08 -8.85 -12.17
C GLU A 386 8.52 -9.34 -12.36
N ALA A 387 8.71 -10.65 -12.47
CA ALA A 387 10.05 -11.25 -12.59
C ALA A 387 10.87 -10.65 -13.75
N ALA A 388 10.21 -10.43 -14.89
CA ALA A 388 10.85 -9.81 -16.05
C ALA A 388 11.31 -8.37 -15.76
N ALA A 389 10.52 -7.59 -15.03
CA ALA A 389 10.90 -6.23 -14.64
C ALA A 389 12.12 -6.22 -13.69
N LEU A 390 12.15 -7.14 -12.71
CA LEU A 390 13.30 -7.31 -11.82
C LEU A 390 14.59 -7.63 -12.60
N GLU A 391 14.52 -8.52 -13.58
CA GLU A 391 15.66 -8.89 -14.43
C GLU A 391 16.13 -7.72 -15.29
N GLN A 392 15.21 -6.96 -15.90
CA GLN A 392 15.57 -5.78 -16.70
C GLN A 392 16.21 -4.69 -15.83
N ILE A 393 15.63 -4.38 -14.67
CA ILE A 393 16.19 -3.43 -13.71
C ILE A 393 17.62 -3.86 -13.28
N ALA A 394 17.78 -5.11 -12.89
CA ALA A 394 19.09 -5.64 -12.47
C ALA A 394 20.12 -5.60 -13.61
N SER A 395 19.68 -5.80 -14.86
CA SER A 395 20.54 -5.79 -16.04
C SER A 395 21.08 -4.41 -16.42
N MET A 396 20.50 -3.32 -15.92
CA MET A 396 21.03 -1.95 -16.04
C MET A 396 22.21 -1.70 -15.09
N HIS A 397 22.43 -2.60 -14.15
CA HIS A 397 23.51 -2.55 -13.16
C HIS A 397 23.56 -1.26 -12.32
N PRO A 398 22.43 -0.68 -11.85
CA PRO A 398 22.50 0.49 -11.01
C PRO A 398 23.30 0.17 -9.72
N PRO A 399 24.25 1.04 -9.30
CA PRO A 399 24.96 0.87 -8.04
C PRO A 399 24.01 0.83 -6.84
N ARG A 400 22.89 1.53 -6.93
CA ARG A 400 21.85 1.62 -5.88
C ARG A 400 20.46 1.36 -6.44
N LEU A 401 19.66 0.69 -5.64
CA LEU A 401 18.22 0.52 -5.87
C LEU A 401 17.48 0.86 -4.58
N THR A 402 16.52 1.76 -4.65
CA THR A 402 15.63 2.09 -3.54
C THR A 402 14.26 1.53 -3.83
N TYR A 403 13.76 0.65 -2.97
CA TYR A 403 12.47 0.01 -3.11
C TYR A 403 11.51 0.57 -2.05
N VAL A 404 10.43 1.22 -2.49
CA VAL A 404 9.29 1.61 -1.66
C VAL A 404 8.19 0.57 -1.84
N SER A 405 7.56 0.11 -0.77
CA SER A 405 6.54 -0.95 -0.86
C SER A 405 5.47 -0.81 0.19
N CYS A 406 4.22 -0.97 -0.23
CA CYS A 406 3.04 -1.02 0.64
C CYS A 406 2.67 -2.44 1.10
N ASP A 407 3.39 -3.49 0.67
CA ASP A 407 3.13 -4.88 1.06
C ASP A 407 4.41 -5.64 1.41
N PRO A 408 4.61 -5.99 2.69
CA PRO A 408 5.82 -6.69 3.13
C PRO A 408 6.04 -8.07 2.50
N ALA A 409 4.97 -8.77 2.11
CA ALA A 409 5.09 -10.12 1.57
C ALA A 409 5.63 -10.10 0.13
N THR A 410 5.08 -9.23 -0.72
CA THR A 410 5.58 -9.05 -2.09
C THR A 410 6.97 -8.42 -2.09
N LEU A 411 7.23 -7.47 -1.19
CA LEU A 411 8.57 -6.91 -1.00
C LEU A 411 9.59 -8.01 -0.66
N ALA A 412 9.31 -8.86 0.31
CA ALA A 412 10.22 -9.93 0.71
C ALA A 412 10.52 -10.90 -0.46
N ARG A 413 9.51 -11.23 -1.27
CA ARG A 413 9.68 -12.03 -2.49
C ARG A 413 10.62 -11.34 -3.51
N ASP A 414 10.39 -10.06 -3.75
CA ASP A 414 11.15 -9.30 -4.74
C ASP A 414 12.59 -9.07 -4.28
N LEU A 415 12.81 -8.80 -2.99
CA LEU A 415 14.14 -8.69 -2.41
C LEU A 415 14.93 -9.99 -2.52
N LYS A 416 14.29 -11.14 -2.29
CA LYS A 416 14.91 -12.46 -2.51
C LYS A 416 15.39 -12.59 -3.95
N ARG A 417 14.54 -12.24 -4.92
CA ARG A 417 14.92 -12.29 -6.34
C ARG A 417 16.04 -11.32 -6.68
N LEU A 418 16.02 -10.10 -6.16
CA LEU A 418 17.11 -9.13 -6.34
C LEU A 418 18.43 -9.62 -5.74
N THR A 419 18.37 -10.34 -4.61
CA THR A 419 19.56 -10.96 -4.02
C THR A 419 20.16 -12.03 -4.95
N GLU A 420 19.33 -12.86 -5.58
CA GLU A 420 19.76 -13.84 -6.59
C GLU A 420 20.36 -13.14 -7.84
N LEU A 421 19.93 -11.90 -8.16
CA LEU A 421 20.44 -11.07 -9.23
C LEU A 421 21.68 -10.24 -8.84
N GLY A 422 22.27 -10.48 -7.66
CA GLY A 422 23.52 -9.88 -7.21
C GLY A 422 23.37 -8.55 -6.45
N TYR A 423 22.18 -8.25 -5.91
CA TYR A 423 21.96 -7.12 -5.02
C TYR A 423 21.98 -7.57 -3.56
N ARG A 424 22.46 -6.70 -2.68
CA ARG A 424 22.37 -6.88 -1.24
C ARG A 424 21.44 -5.84 -0.65
N ALA A 425 20.42 -6.28 0.07
CA ALA A 425 19.58 -5.39 0.85
C ALA A 425 20.35 -4.97 2.12
N GLU A 426 20.57 -3.67 2.29
CA GLU A 426 21.46 -3.12 3.32
C GLU A 426 20.68 -2.55 4.50
N LYS A 427 19.63 -1.79 4.22
CA LYS A 427 18.85 -1.07 5.21
C LYS A 427 17.36 -1.16 4.87
N ALA A 428 16.57 -1.23 5.91
CA ALA A 428 15.11 -1.13 5.79
C ALA A 428 14.54 -0.29 6.93
N VAL A 429 13.56 0.55 6.62
CA VAL A 429 12.77 1.32 7.59
C VAL A 429 11.31 1.22 7.20
N ALA A 430 10.46 0.92 8.17
CA ALA A 430 9.01 0.93 8.01
C ALA A 430 8.44 2.34 8.27
N VAL A 431 7.32 2.65 7.63
CA VAL A 431 6.60 3.92 7.80
C VAL A 431 5.11 3.63 7.99
N ASP A 432 4.53 4.15 9.06
CA ASP A 432 3.09 4.04 9.28
C ASP A 432 2.33 5.11 8.50
N MET A 433 2.06 4.83 7.23
CA MET A 433 1.26 5.68 6.34
C MET A 433 -0.23 5.65 6.70
N PHE A 434 -0.70 4.56 7.31
CA PHE A 434 -2.11 4.24 7.50
C PHE A 434 -2.43 3.89 8.96
N PRO A 435 -2.32 4.83 9.93
CA PRO A 435 -2.71 4.57 11.31
C PRO A 435 -4.09 3.93 11.44
N ARG A 436 -4.26 3.05 12.42
CA ARG A 436 -5.47 2.28 12.73
C ARG A 436 -5.83 1.19 11.72
N THR A 437 -4.97 0.95 10.72
CA THR A 437 -5.12 -0.17 9.79
C THR A 437 -3.91 -1.10 9.86
N SER A 438 -4.03 -2.30 9.32
CA SER A 438 -2.93 -3.28 9.26
C SER A 438 -1.86 -2.95 8.21
N HIS A 439 -2.05 -1.93 7.37
CA HIS A 439 -1.10 -1.55 6.31
C HIS A 439 0.15 -0.88 6.85
N VAL A 440 1.28 -1.13 6.19
CA VAL A 440 2.58 -0.55 6.49
C VAL A 440 3.36 -0.34 5.21
N GLU A 441 4.00 0.82 5.07
CA GLU A 441 4.96 1.11 4.03
C GLU A 441 6.37 0.71 4.49
N THR A 442 7.23 0.35 3.55
CA THR A 442 8.62 0.00 3.85
C THR A 442 9.54 0.55 2.77
N VAL A 443 10.63 1.21 3.17
CA VAL A 443 11.69 1.65 2.26
C VAL A 443 12.91 0.78 2.48
N VAL A 444 13.45 0.22 1.40
CA VAL A 444 14.65 -0.62 1.43
C VAL A 444 15.71 -0.04 0.51
N LEU A 445 16.92 0.06 1.02
CA LEU A 445 18.12 0.32 0.23
C LEU A 445 18.76 -1.00 -0.17
N LEU A 446 19.00 -1.16 -1.46
CA LEU A 446 19.84 -2.23 -1.99
C LEU A 446 21.04 -1.62 -2.72
N SER A 447 22.20 -2.24 -2.55
CA SER A 447 23.39 -1.96 -3.34
C SER A 447 23.74 -3.15 -4.20
N LYS A 448 24.40 -2.88 -5.32
CA LYS A 448 25.00 -3.94 -6.11
C LYS A 448 26.16 -4.54 -5.31
N GLY A 449 26.06 -5.82 -4.95
CA GLY A 449 27.15 -6.55 -4.34
C GLY A 449 28.34 -6.65 -5.30
N GLU A 450 29.55 -6.58 -4.79
CA GLU A 450 30.69 -7.09 -5.55
C GLU A 450 30.38 -8.57 -5.80
N VAL A 451 30.33 -8.97 -7.06
CA VAL A 451 30.27 -10.39 -7.40
C VAL A 451 31.58 -10.95 -6.92
N ASP A 452 31.57 -11.61 -5.77
CA ASP A 452 32.72 -12.40 -5.33
C ASP A 452 32.86 -13.54 -6.35
N SER A 453 33.63 -13.26 -7.41
CA SER A 453 33.89 -14.19 -8.52
C SER A 453 34.56 -15.51 -8.04
N LYS A 454 34.81 -15.65 -6.74
CA LYS A 454 35.34 -16.84 -6.08
C LYS A 454 34.23 -17.77 -5.52
N LYS A 455 32.98 -17.37 -5.49
CA LYS A 455 31.87 -18.22 -5.03
C LYS A 455 30.91 -18.51 -6.19
N ILE A 456 31.33 -19.38 -7.09
CA ILE A 456 30.38 -20.03 -8.03
C ILE A 456 29.65 -21.08 -7.19
N ARG A 457 28.36 -20.88 -6.94
CA ARG A 457 27.50 -21.92 -6.37
C ARG A 457 27.22 -22.91 -7.50
N VAL A 458 27.95 -24.00 -7.53
CA VAL A 458 27.71 -25.10 -8.46
C VAL A 458 26.78 -26.07 -7.72
N GLU A 459 25.52 -26.15 -8.11
CA GLU A 459 24.63 -27.20 -7.65
C GLU A 459 24.94 -28.45 -8.50
N PHE A 460 25.51 -29.45 -7.89
CA PHE A 460 25.64 -30.78 -8.46
C PHE A 460 24.47 -31.64 -7.98
N SER A 461 23.78 -32.30 -8.90
CA SER A 461 22.96 -33.45 -8.56
C SER A 461 23.90 -34.60 -8.17
N LEU A 462 23.59 -35.32 -7.09
CA LEU A 462 24.33 -36.52 -6.70
C LEU A 462 24.29 -37.61 -7.80
N GLU A 463 23.38 -37.53 -8.72
CA GLU A 463 23.23 -38.44 -9.88
C GLU A 463 24.25 -38.16 -10.99
N ASP A 464 24.87 -36.98 -11.02
CA ASP A 464 25.88 -36.58 -12.02
C ASP A 464 27.33 -36.82 -11.55
N MET A 465 27.50 -37.34 -10.33
CA MET A 465 28.83 -37.67 -9.80
C MET A 465 29.21 -39.11 -10.09
N ASP A 466 30.30 -39.31 -10.81
CA ASP A 466 30.91 -40.62 -10.96
C ASP A 466 31.49 -41.02 -9.59
N MET A 467 30.78 -41.95 -8.91
CA MET A 467 31.12 -42.43 -7.58
C MET A 467 32.19 -43.57 -7.59
N SER A 468 32.69 -43.92 -8.77
CA SER A 468 33.64 -45.05 -8.89
C SER A 468 34.99 -44.84 -8.25
N GLU A 469 35.37 -43.57 -7.95
CA GLU A 469 36.62 -43.21 -7.28
C GLU A 469 36.50 -42.94 -5.75
N PHE A 470 35.28 -43.09 -5.18
CA PHE A 470 35.07 -42.89 -3.74
C PHE A 470 35.47 -44.14 -2.95
N GLN A 471 36.54 -44.02 -2.13
CA GLN A 471 36.85 -45.01 -1.12
C GLN A 471 36.16 -44.66 0.20
N ASP A 472 35.60 -45.65 0.90
CA ASP A 472 35.06 -45.50 2.24
C ASP A 472 36.13 -44.94 3.19
N GLY A 473 35.87 -43.76 3.77
CA GLY A 473 36.78 -43.07 4.70
C GLY A 473 37.54 -41.87 4.13
N ALA A 474 37.22 -41.40 2.90
CA ALA A 474 37.86 -40.23 2.30
C ALA A 474 37.63 -38.95 3.13
N THR A 475 38.68 -38.18 3.38
CA THR A 475 38.62 -36.93 4.15
C THR A 475 38.18 -35.76 3.27
N TYR A 476 37.60 -34.72 3.88
CA TYR A 476 37.12 -33.51 3.19
C TYR A 476 38.12 -32.85 2.20
N PRO A 477 39.46 -32.80 2.48
CA PRO A 477 40.45 -32.34 1.51
C PRO A 477 40.52 -33.20 0.23
N GLN A 478 40.41 -34.53 0.37
CA GLN A 478 40.45 -35.47 -0.75
C GLN A 478 39.22 -35.39 -1.63
N ILE A 479 38.02 -35.21 -1.03
CA ILE A 479 36.79 -34.96 -1.74
C ILE A 479 36.87 -33.64 -2.53
N LYS A 480 37.55 -32.64 -1.98
CA LYS A 480 37.74 -31.34 -2.64
C LYS A 480 38.69 -31.37 -3.83
N GLU A 481 39.65 -32.30 -3.87
CA GLU A 481 40.56 -32.49 -5.00
C GLU A 481 39.86 -33.21 -6.17
N ILE A 482 39.04 -34.22 -5.90
CA ILE A 482 38.26 -34.95 -6.90
C ILE A 482 37.29 -33.99 -7.61
N GLY A 483 36.59 -33.13 -6.85
CA GLY A 483 35.70 -32.09 -7.43
C GLY A 483 36.44 -31.03 -8.26
N ARG A 484 37.76 -30.82 -8.04
CA ARG A 484 38.60 -29.93 -8.86
C ARG A 484 39.08 -30.56 -10.16
N ALA A 485 39.29 -31.89 -10.18
CA ALA A 485 39.70 -32.64 -11.37
C ALA A 485 38.57 -32.70 -12.39
N SER A 486 37.34 -33.00 -11.96
CA SER A 486 36.17 -33.08 -12.85
C SER A 486 35.75 -31.72 -13.50
N CYS A 487 36.11 -30.59 -12.85
CA CYS A 487 35.92 -29.25 -13.44
C CYS A 487 36.99 -28.88 -14.50
N ARG A 488 38.14 -29.52 -14.54
CA ARG A 488 39.18 -29.20 -15.53
C ARG A 488 39.03 -29.92 -16.87
N GLU A 489 38.24 -30.98 -16.94
CA GLU A 489 38.00 -31.74 -18.17
C GLU A 489 36.78 -31.24 -19.00
N ARG A 490 36.09 -30.22 -18.55
CA ARG A 490 34.88 -29.64 -19.24
C ARG A 490 35.02 -28.16 -19.59
N VAL A 491 36.25 -27.65 -19.81
CA VAL A 491 36.47 -26.31 -20.40
C VAL A 491 37.04 -26.46 -21.80
#